data_f607b0e7d2e962722d604c9e512fff22
#
_entry.id   f607b0e7d2e962722d604c9e512fff22
#
_cell.length_a   1.000
_cell.length_b   1.000
_cell.length_c   1.000
_cell.angle_alpha   90.00
_cell.angle_beta   90.00
_cell.angle_gamma   90.00
#
_symmetry.space_group_name_H-M   'P 1'
#
loop_
_entity.id
_entity.type
_entity.pdbx_description
1 polymer ?
#
loop_
_entity_poly.entity_id
_entity_poly.type
_entity_poly.pdbx_seq_one_letter_code
_entity_poly.pdbx_strand_id
1 'polypeptide(L)'
;MTDTEALGSLISKRGFKIKYVAAYLGLSTYGFRLKVENKQEFKTSEVKALCELLEIKSLEEKEKIFFAEKDDLKSTIREKELPV
;
A
#
# COMPACT_ATOMS: atom_id res chain seq x y z
N MET A 1 -4.64 7.01 0.21
CA MET A 1 -4.05 6.32 -0.95
C MET A 1 -2.92 5.42 -0.53
N THR A 2 -2.61 4.45 -1.34
CA THR A 2 -1.56 3.50 -1.02
C THR A 2 -0.19 4.10 -1.28
N ASP A 3 0.73 3.88 -0.34
CA ASP A 3 2.13 4.22 -0.56
C ASP A 3 2.74 3.10 -1.39
N THR A 4 2.81 3.31 -2.69
CA THR A 4 3.23 2.28 -3.64
C THR A 4 4.62 1.73 -3.32
N GLU A 5 5.55 2.61 -3.00
CA GLU A 5 6.91 2.17 -2.71
C GLU A 5 6.98 1.37 -1.43
N ALA A 6 6.30 1.85 -0.40
CA ALA A 6 6.34 1.15 0.88
C ALA A 6 5.73 -0.24 0.77
N LEU A 7 4.62 -0.35 0.06
CA LEU A 7 3.97 -1.65 -0.10
C LEU A 7 4.85 -2.59 -0.91
N GLY A 8 5.41 -2.10 -2.01
CA GLY A 8 6.28 -2.91 -2.84
C GLY A 8 7.50 -3.39 -2.08
N SER A 9 8.10 -2.51 -1.31
CA SER A 9 9.26 -2.87 -0.50
C SER A 9 8.93 -3.94 0.51
N LEU A 10 7.77 -3.81 1.15
CA LEU A 10 7.37 -4.78 2.16
C LEU A 10 7.12 -6.15 1.56
N ILE A 11 6.45 -6.18 0.40
CA ILE A 11 6.19 -7.44 -0.29
C ILE A 11 7.51 -8.12 -0.62
N SER A 12 8.45 -7.34 -1.15
CA SER A 12 9.76 -7.86 -1.51
C SER A 12 10.52 -8.35 -0.27
N LYS A 13 10.46 -7.57 0.80
CA LYS A 13 11.15 -7.92 2.03
C LYS A 13 10.62 -9.22 2.62
N ARG A 14 9.31 -9.47 2.48
CA ARG A 14 8.72 -10.71 2.96
C ARG A 14 8.97 -11.88 2.02
N GLY A 15 9.56 -11.62 0.86
CA GLY A 15 9.91 -12.70 -0.07
C GLY A 15 8.78 -13.16 -0.95
N PHE A 16 7.71 -12.41 -1.06
CA PHE A 16 6.58 -12.80 -1.88
C PHE A 16 6.70 -12.24 -3.28
N LYS A 17 6.19 -13.01 -4.24
CA LYS A 17 6.08 -12.52 -5.60
C LYS A 17 4.73 -11.85 -5.77
N ILE A 18 4.70 -10.84 -6.63
CA ILE A 18 3.46 -10.10 -6.87
C ILE A 18 2.34 -11.02 -7.30
N LYS A 19 2.65 -11.99 -8.15
CA LYS A 19 1.64 -12.93 -8.62
C LYS A 19 0.99 -13.68 -7.46
N TYR A 20 1.81 -14.09 -6.50
CA TYR A 20 1.31 -14.82 -5.35
C TYR A 20 0.41 -13.93 -4.49
N VAL A 21 0.86 -12.69 -4.26
CA VAL A 21 0.08 -11.77 -3.43
C VAL A 21 -1.25 -11.46 -4.09
N ALA A 22 -1.24 -11.23 -5.40
CA ALA A 22 -2.48 -10.96 -6.11
C ALA A 22 -3.45 -12.13 -5.98
N ALA A 23 -2.95 -13.34 -6.17
CA ALA A 23 -3.80 -14.52 -6.06
C ALA A 23 -4.36 -14.67 -4.65
N TYR A 24 -3.56 -14.35 -3.66
CA TYR A 24 -4.01 -14.42 -2.27
C TYR A 24 -5.24 -13.52 -2.05
N LEU A 25 -5.28 -12.41 -2.76
CA LEU A 25 -6.39 -11.46 -2.65
C LEU A 25 -7.52 -11.77 -3.61
N GLY A 26 -7.37 -12.82 -4.43
CA GLY A 26 -8.39 -13.13 -5.42
C GLY A 26 -8.37 -12.20 -6.61
N LEU A 27 -7.23 -11.58 -6.88
CA LEU A 27 -7.10 -10.62 -7.97
C LEU A 27 -6.15 -11.13 -9.02
N SER A 28 -6.32 -10.64 -10.25
CA SER A 28 -5.31 -10.85 -11.27
C SER A 28 -4.11 -9.98 -10.94
N THR A 29 -2.96 -10.31 -11.52
CA THR A 29 -1.77 -9.49 -11.33
C THR A 29 -2.02 -8.06 -11.80
N TYR A 30 -2.69 -7.92 -12.93
CA TYR A 30 -2.99 -6.61 -13.46
C TYR A 30 -3.90 -5.82 -12.52
N GLY A 31 -4.97 -6.47 -12.04
CA GLY A 31 -5.87 -5.80 -11.11
C GLY A 31 -5.19 -5.38 -9.83
N PHE A 32 -4.31 -6.23 -9.32
CA PHE A 32 -3.56 -5.90 -8.13
C PHE A 32 -2.67 -4.68 -8.37
N ARG A 33 -2.00 -4.64 -9.53
CA ARG A 33 -1.14 -3.52 -9.84
C ARG A 33 -1.89 -2.21 -9.91
N LEU A 34 -3.09 -2.23 -10.48
CA LEU A 34 -3.89 -1.01 -10.54
C LEU A 34 -4.14 -0.46 -9.15
N LYS A 35 -4.36 -1.33 -8.19
CA LYS A 35 -4.63 -0.90 -6.83
C LYS A 35 -3.36 -0.41 -6.14
N VAL A 36 -2.26 -1.09 -6.34
CA VAL A 36 -0.99 -0.67 -5.76
C VAL A 36 -0.59 0.70 -6.29
N GLU A 37 -0.89 0.97 -7.55
CA GLU A 37 -0.52 2.23 -8.19
C GLU A 37 -1.57 3.31 -8.02
N ASN A 38 -2.57 3.08 -7.20
CA ASN A 38 -3.61 4.05 -6.89
C ASN A 38 -4.50 4.41 -8.06
N LYS A 39 -4.61 3.52 -9.04
CA LYS A 39 -5.56 3.68 -10.12
C LYS A 39 -6.91 3.11 -9.75
N GLN A 40 -6.94 2.28 -8.75
CA GLN A 40 -8.14 1.78 -8.12
C GLN A 40 -7.86 1.68 -6.63
N GLU A 41 -8.91 1.70 -5.83
CA GLU A 41 -8.74 1.61 -4.39
C GLU A 41 -8.82 0.16 -3.94
N PHE A 42 -8.05 -0.17 -2.91
CA PHE A 42 -8.18 -1.46 -2.26
C PHE A 42 -9.49 -1.51 -1.49
N LYS A 43 -10.16 -2.64 -1.57
CA LYS A 43 -11.32 -2.86 -0.72
C LYS A 43 -10.85 -3.17 0.69
N THR A 44 -11.72 -2.90 1.66
CA THR A 44 -11.39 -3.15 3.05
C THR A 44 -10.95 -4.59 3.28
N SER A 45 -11.65 -5.53 2.66
CA SER A 45 -11.30 -6.94 2.80
C SER A 45 -9.93 -7.24 2.22
N GLU A 46 -9.55 -6.54 1.17
CA GLU A 46 -8.24 -6.74 0.55
C GLU A 46 -7.14 -6.17 1.43
N VAL A 47 -7.38 -5.02 2.03
CA VAL A 47 -6.42 -4.45 2.97
C VAL A 47 -6.21 -5.39 4.15
N LYS A 48 -7.30 -5.95 4.66
CA LYS A 48 -7.20 -6.88 5.76
C LYS A 48 -6.39 -8.10 5.39
N ALA A 49 -6.65 -8.67 4.22
CA ALA A 49 -5.92 -9.85 3.78
C ALA A 49 -4.44 -9.54 3.59
N LEU A 50 -4.13 -8.37 3.04
CA LEU A 50 -2.73 -7.97 2.88
C LEU A 50 -2.04 -7.83 4.22
N CYS A 51 -2.72 -7.22 5.18
CA CYS A 51 -2.13 -7.06 6.50
C CYS A 51 -1.83 -8.41 7.13
N GLU A 52 -2.72 -9.38 6.93
CA GLU A 52 -2.49 -10.71 7.45
C GLU A 52 -1.32 -11.38 6.76
N LEU A 53 -1.28 -11.30 5.44
CA LEU A 53 -0.23 -11.96 4.68
C LEU A 53 1.13 -11.36 4.98
N LEU A 54 1.21 -10.04 5.04
CA LEU A 54 2.46 -9.33 5.22
C LEU A 54 2.79 -9.10 6.69
N GLU A 55 1.93 -9.59 7.58
CA GLU A 55 2.15 -9.48 9.03
C GLU A 55 2.25 -8.02 9.48
N ILE A 56 1.42 -7.19 8.93
CA ILE A 56 1.30 -5.80 9.37
C ILE A 56 0.36 -5.79 10.57
N LYS A 57 0.92 -5.62 11.76
CA LYS A 57 0.13 -5.73 12.98
C LYS A 57 -0.15 -4.39 13.64
N SER A 58 0.61 -3.39 13.30
CA SER A 58 0.45 -2.07 13.88
C SER A 58 -0.55 -1.27 13.08
N LEU A 59 -1.48 -0.62 13.77
CA LEU A 59 -2.42 0.27 13.11
C LEU A 59 -1.68 1.41 12.44
N GLU A 60 -0.64 1.89 13.09
CA GLU A 60 0.15 2.98 12.55
C GLU A 60 0.80 2.59 11.23
N GLU A 61 1.35 1.39 11.16
CA GLU A 61 1.98 0.92 9.93
C GLU A 61 0.93 0.73 8.83
N LYS A 62 -0.22 0.20 9.21
CA LYS A 62 -1.30 -0.01 8.26
C LYS A 62 -1.74 1.31 7.64
N GLU A 63 -1.92 2.32 8.47
CA GLU A 63 -2.33 3.62 7.97
C GLU A 63 -1.28 4.25 7.08
N LYS A 64 -0.03 4.05 7.46
CA LYS A 64 1.07 4.62 6.70
C LYS A 64 1.13 4.05 5.29
N ILE A 65 0.84 2.77 5.15
CA ILE A 65 0.95 2.10 3.87
C ILE A 65 -0.29 2.28 3.01
N PHE A 66 -1.47 2.08 3.61
CA PHE A 66 -2.70 2.01 2.82
C PHE A 66 -3.51 3.30 2.83
N PHE A 67 -3.28 4.15 3.80
CA PHE A 67 -4.05 5.37 3.94
C PHE A 67 -3.15 6.59 3.99
N ALA A 68 -2.07 6.53 3.21
CA ALA A 68 -1.14 7.63 3.13
C ALA A 68 -1.83 8.83 2.53
N GLU A 69 -1.56 10.00 3.10
CA GLU A 69 -2.06 11.23 2.53
C GLU A 69 -1.19 11.60 1.36
N LYS A 70 -1.81 12.24 0.39
CA LYS A 70 -1.06 12.71 -0.75
C LYS A 70 0.09 13.62 -0.30
N ASP A 71 -0.17 14.39 0.73
CA ASP A 71 0.84 15.29 1.27
C ASP A 71 2.01 14.54 1.86
N ASP A 72 1.74 13.40 2.49
CA ASP A 72 2.81 12.59 3.08
C ASP A 72 3.77 12.09 2.02
N LEU A 73 3.26 11.76 0.85
CA LEU A 73 4.08 11.23 -0.22
C LEU A 73 4.96 12.31 -0.83
N LYS A 74 4.58 13.56 -0.66
CA LYS A 74 5.33 14.69 -1.15
C LYS A 74 5.74 15.58 0.00
N SER A 75 5.98 14.98 1.13
CA SER A 75 6.17 15.72 2.37
C SER A 75 7.21 16.81 2.28
N THR A 76 8.33 16.51 1.67
CA THR A 76 9.41 17.50 1.61
C THR A 76 8.96 18.78 0.94
N ILE A 77 8.22 18.63 -0.14
CA ILE A 77 7.75 19.77 -0.90
C ILE A 77 6.64 20.48 -0.14
N ARG A 78 5.74 19.69 0.39
CA ARG A 78 4.58 20.26 1.08
C ARG A 78 4.98 21.07 2.28
N GLU A 79 5.94 20.57 3.01
CA GLU A 79 6.36 21.27 4.22
C GLU A 79 6.85 22.66 3.92
N LYS A 80 7.47 22.81 2.77
CA LYS A 80 7.98 24.12 2.40
C LYS A 80 6.86 25.04 1.98
N GLU A 81 5.81 24.48 1.45
CA GLU A 81 4.70 25.27 0.96
C GLU A 81 3.70 25.60 2.02
N LEU A 82 3.82 24.96 3.16
CA LEU A 82 2.85 25.15 4.22
C LEU A 82 3.43 26.03 5.31
N PRO A 83 3.70 27.20 4.98
CA PRO A 83 4.24 28.12 5.97
C PRO A 83 3.21 28.48 6.98
N VAL A 84 2.06 28.20 6.65
CA VAL A 84 1.01 28.65 7.50
C VAL A 84 0.64 27.96 8.62
#